data_cace813d9e74ba690c50ed282ee29a88
#
_entry.id   cace813d9e74ba690c50ed282ee29a88
#
_cell.length_a   1.000
_cell.length_b   1.000
_cell.length_c   1.000
_cell.angle_alpha   90.00
_cell.angle_beta   90.00
_cell.angle_gamma   90.00
#
_symmetry.space_group_name_H-M   'P 1'
#
loop_
_entity.id
_entity.type
_entity.pdbx_description
1 polymer ?
#
loop_
_entity_poly.entity_id
_entity_poly.type
_entity_poly.pdbx_seq_one_letter_code
_entity_poly.pdbx_strand_id
1 'polypeptide(L)'
;EFFYNEDKKLTIEACVEKLKNVTFHEKIGSIYEKMQRVALIAQIIGRKVGLSEDELEDLKRASEIYKFDLVTNMVGEFPELQGIMGEKYALLHGEKPAVATAIREHYLPTSSEGELPETAIGAVLALADKLDSVFSFFSVGMIPTGSNDPYALRRQTYGVIRIIEDKGWTFPLVQLQTEVDEAVNQDVEKYGVLLNEGQAEVVECVKDRKSV
;
A
#
# COMPACT_ATOMS: atom_id res chain seq x y z
N GLU A 1 4.47 6.13 27.60
CA GLU A 1 3.39 5.43 28.33
C GLU A 1 2.05 6.15 28.19
N PHE A 2 2.00 7.49 28.33
CA PHE A 2 0.77 8.28 28.20
C PHE A 2 0.10 8.10 26.83
N PHE A 3 0.82 8.32 25.73
CA PHE A 3 0.28 8.19 24.37
C PHE A 3 -0.23 6.79 24.09
N TYR A 4 0.49 5.77 24.52
CA TYR A 4 0.08 4.38 24.37
C TYR A 4 -1.23 4.08 25.10
N ASN A 5 -1.37 4.57 26.32
CA ASN A 5 -2.59 4.38 27.11
C ASN A 5 -3.81 5.10 26.51
N GLU A 6 -3.59 6.30 25.96
CA GLU A 6 -4.67 7.02 25.26
C GLU A 6 -5.05 6.30 23.97
N ASP A 7 -4.06 5.80 23.20
CA ASP A 7 -4.32 5.11 21.94
C ASP A 7 -5.11 3.80 22.14
N LYS A 8 -4.92 3.10 23.24
CA LYS A 8 -5.68 1.87 23.54
C LYS A 8 -7.18 2.11 23.64
N LYS A 9 -7.62 3.33 23.89
CA LYS A 9 -9.03 3.72 23.96
C LYS A 9 -9.65 3.92 22.58
N LEU A 10 -8.83 4.09 21.53
CA LEU A 10 -9.29 4.31 20.15
C LEU A 10 -9.69 2.97 19.53
N THR A 11 -10.80 2.96 18.78
CA THR A 11 -11.14 1.81 17.94
C THR A 11 -10.46 1.93 16.59
N ILE A 12 -10.20 0.79 15.95
CA ILE A 12 -9.64 0.77 14.58
C ILE A 12 -10.58 1.50 13.62
N GLU A 13 -11.87 1.27 13.73
CA GLU A 13 -12.91 1.88 12.89
C GLU A 13 -12.92 3.41 13.02
N ALA A 14 -12.78 3.94 14.25
CA ALA A 14 -12.69 5.38 14.47
C ALA A 14 -11.43 5.98 13.84
N CYS A 15 -10.30 5.27 13.91
CA CYS A 15 -9.06 5.69 13.26
C CYS A 15 -9.20 5.71 11.74
N VAL A 16 -9.78 4.67 11.15
CA VAL A 16 -10.03 4.59 9.71
C VAL A 16 -10.95 5.73 9.25
N GLU A 17 -11.98 6.03 10.02
CA GLU A 17 -12.89 7.15 9.70
C GLU A 17 -12.15 8.49 9.65
N LYS A 18 -11.21 8.72 10.56
CA LYS A 18 -10.37 9.93 10.55
C LYS A 18 -9.50 10.03 9.32
N LEU A 19 -9.09 8.91 8.72
CA LEU A 19 -8.24 8.91 7.51
C LEU A 19 -8.94 9.49 6.29
N LYS A 20 -10.27 9.59 6.30
CA LYS A 20 -11.04 10.29 5.24
C LYS A 20 -10.69 11.77 5.14
N ASN A 21 -10.23 12.35 6.24
CA ASN A 21 -9.86 13.77 6.32
C ASN A 21 -8.34 14.00 6.30
N VAL A 22 -7.54 12.93 6.14
CA VAL A 22 -6.10 13.03 6.01
C VAL A 22 -5.74 12.97 4.53
N THR A 23 -5.19 14.06 4.01
CA THR A 23 -4.80 14.15 2.61
C THR A 23 -3.54 13.32 2.36
N PHE A 24 -3.60 12.42 1.37
CA PHE A 24 -2.40 11.75 0.85
C PHE A 24 -1.67 12.69 -0.13
N HIS A 25 -2.39 13.18 -1.12
CA HIS A 25 -1.94 14.21 -2.05
C HIS A 25 -3.16 14.93 -2.63
N GLU A 26 -3.07 16.25 -2.81
CA GLU A 26 -4.20 17.06 -3.27
C GLU A 26 -4.80 16.60 -4.60
N LYS A 27 -3.98 16.03 -5.49
CA LYS A 27 -4.41 15.56 -6.82
C LYS A 27 -4.93 14.13 -6.82
N ILE A 28 -4.66 13.35 -5.78
CA ILE A 28 -5.00 11.93 -5.75
C ILE A 28 -5.76 11.51 -4.49
N GLY A 29 -6.18 12.49 -3.70
CA GLY A 29 -7.16 12.29 -2.64
C GLY A 29 -6.60 12.00 -1.25
N SER A 30 -7.45 11.44 -0.41
CA SER A 30 -7.16 11.13 0.99
C SER A 30 -6.43 9.80 1.15
N ILE A 31 -5.89 9.59 2.35
CA ILE A 31 -5.32 8.28 2.75
C ILE A 31 -6.41 7.20 2.67
N TYR A 32 -7.65 7.51 3.06
CA TYR A 32 -8.76 6.56 2.96
C TYR A 32 -9.01 6.13 1.51
N GLU A 33 -9.03 7.07 0.58
CA GLU A 33 -9.19 6.77 -0.85
C GLU A 33 -8.04 5.93 -1.39
N LYS A 34 -6.79 6.23 -0.97
CA LYS A 34 -5.64 5.37 -1.27
C LYS A 34 -5.87 3.94 -0.77
N MET A 35 -6.35 3.77 0.46
CA MET A 35 -6.63 2.45 1.01
C MET A 35 -7.69 1.70 0.20
N GLN A 36 -8.69 2.38 -0.33
CA GLN A 36 -9.69 1.78 -1.21
C GLN A 36 -9.06 1.25 -2.50
N ARG A 37 -8.18 2.04 -3.14
CA ARG A 37 -7.45 1.60 -4.34
C ARG A 37 -6.53 0.43 -4.03
N VAL A 38 -5.80 0.49 -2.93
CA VAL A 38 -4.88 -0.58 -2.51
C VAL A 38 -5.63 -1.87 -2.23
N ALA A 39 -6.80 -1.81 -1.60
CA ALA A 39 -7.64 -2.98 -1.37
C ALA A 39 -8.04 -3.66 -2.69
N LEU A 40 -8.41 -2.87 -3.70
CA LEU A 40 -8.72 -3.36 -5.04
C LEU A 40 -7.51 -4.03 -5.69
N ILE A 41 -6.37 -3.35 -5.72
CA ILE A 41 -5.13 -3.84 -6.32
C ILE A 41 -4.67 -5.12 -5.62
N ALA A 42 -4.72 -5.15 -4.29
CA ALA A 42 -4.32 -6.29 -3.49
C ALA A 42 -5.15 -7.55 -3.83
N GLN A 43 -6.47 -7.41 -3.97
CA GLN A 43 -7.32 -8.54 -4.35
C GLN A 43 -7.00 -9.06 -5.76
N ILE A 44 -6.75 -8.17 -6.71
CA ILE A 44 -6.37 -8.56 -8.07
C ILE A 44 -5.04 -9.32 -8.06
N ILE A 45 -4.01 -8.77 -7.40
CA ILE A 45 -2.70 -9.43 -7.30
C ILE A 45 -2.81 -10.75 -6.54
N GLY A 46 -3.51 -10.75 -5.41
CA GLY A 46 -3.68 -11.95 -4.57
C GLY A 46 -4.25 -13.14 -5.35
N ARG A 47 -5.23 -12.89 -6.21
CA ARG A 47 -5.78 -13.93 -7.09
C ARG A 47 -4.79 -14.38 -8.15
N LYS A 48 -4.05 -13.45 -8.74
CA LYS A 48 -3.05 -13.76 -9.77
C LYS A 48 -1.90 -14.60 -9.24
N VAL A 49 -1.50 -14.42 -7.99
CA VAL A 49 -0.42 -15.20 -7.35
C VAL A 49 -0.93 -16.45 -6.65
N GLY A 50 -2.22 -16.71 -6.69
CA GLY A 50 -2.81 -17.97 -6.22
C GLY A 50 -3.05 -18.05 -4.71
N LEU A 51 -3.34 -16.92 -4.04
CA LEU A 51 -3.73 -16.96 -2.64
C LEU A 51 -5.02 -17.74 -2.44
N SER A 52 -5.13 -18.49 -1.33
CA SER A 52 -6.35 -19.19 -0.94
C SER A 52 -7.46 -18.20 -0.58
N GLU A 53 -8.71 -18.69 -0.53
CA GLU A 53 -9.85 -17.87 -0.12
C GLU A 53 -9.67 -17.30 1.30
N ASP A 54 -9.12 -18.07 2.23
CA ASP A 54 -8.82 -17.61 3.59
C ASP A 54 -7.76 -16.52 3.60
N GLU A 55 -6.71 -16.68 2.80
CA GLU A 55 -5.68 -15.66 2.64
C GLU A 55 -6.22 -14.38 1.99
N LEU A 56 -7.10 -14.50 0.99
CA LEU A 56 -7.76 -13.36 0.35
C LEU A 56 -8.66 -12.61 1.32
N GLU A 57 -9.33 -13.31 2.23
CA GLU A 57 -10.16 -12.71 3.26
C GLU A 57 -9.31 -11.93 4.28
N ASP A 58 -8.21 -12.51 4.75
CA ASP A 58 -7.26 -11.85 5.64
C ASP A 58 -6.61 -10.63 4.96
N LEU A 59 -6.26 -10.76 3.69
CA LEU A 59 -5.74 -9.65 2.87
C LEU A 59 -6.75 -8.52 2.74
N LYS A 60 -8.01 -8.86 2.52
CA LYS A 60 -9.11 -7.87 2.45
C LYS A 60 -9.18 -7.09 3.76
N ARG A 61 -9.22 -7.79 4.90
CA ARG A 61 -9.27 -7.12 6.20
C ARG A 61 -8.05 -6.25 6.43
N ALA A 62 -6.85 -6.75 6.16
CA ALA A 62 -5.61 -5.98 6.30
C ALA A 62 -5.64 -4.70 5.46
N SER A 63 -6.07 -4.79 4.20
CA SER A 63 -6.12 -3.64 3.30
C SER A 63 -7.15 -2.58 3.72
N GLU A 64 -8.20 -2.97 4.41
CA GLU A 64 -9.23 -2.06 4.92
C GLU A 64 -8.74 -1.21 6.09
N ILE A 65 -7.71 -1.63 6.82
CA ILE A 65 -7.28 -0.99 8.06
C ILE A 65 -5.80 -0.61 8.13
N TYR A 66 -4.96 -1.04 7.22
CA TYR A 66 -3.50 -1.08 7.35
C TYR A 66 -2.81 0.26 7.65
N LYS A 67 -3.45 1.38 7.44
CA LYS A 67 -2.91 2.73 7.73
C LYS A 67 -3.54 3.38 8.98
N PHE A 68 -4.35 2.65 9.74
CA PHE A 68 -5.10 3.24 10.85
C PHE A 68 -4.20 3.86 11.93
N ASP A 69 -2.98 3.37 12.10
CA ASP A 69 -2.05 3.87 13.13
C ASP A 69 -1.53 5.30 12.85
N LEU A 70 -1.68 5.80 11.63
CA LEU A 70 -1.25 7.17 11.27
C LEU A 70 -1.94 8.25 12.09
N VAL A 71 -3.15 8.00 12.58
CA VAL A 71 -3.90 8.98 13.39
C VAL A 71 -3.79 8.72 14.89
N THR A 72 -2.96 7.77 15.31
CA THR A 72 -2.69 7.52 16.72
C THR A 72 -1.71 8.52 17.29
N ASN A 73 -1.76 8.74 18.60
CA ASN A 73 -0.85 9.66 19.29
C ASN A 73 0.61 9.17 19.22
N MET A 74 0.80 7.85 19.37
CA MET A 74 2.15 7.27 19.35
C MET A 74 2.85 7.50 18.01
N VAL A 75 2.16 7.26 16.90
CA VAL A 75 2.73 7.47 15.57
C VAL A 75 2.84 8.96 15.25
N GLY A 76 1.92 9.79 15.72
CA GLY A 76 2.02 11.25 15.59
C GLY A 76 3.28 11.82 16.24
N GLU A 77 3.66 11.28 17.40
CA GLU A 77 4.88 11.69 18.11
C GLU A 77 6.14 11.00 17.57
N PHE A 78 6.02 9.73 17.20
CA PHE A 78 7.12 8.89 16.72
C PHE A 78 6.79 8.29 15.34
N PRO A 79 6.94 9.08 14.25
CA PRO A 79 6.58 8.63 12.90
C PRO A 79 7.31 7.37 12.44
N GLU A 80 8.49 7.11 12.96
CA GLU A 80 9.28 5.90 12.65
C GLU A 80 8.62 4.61 13.15
N LEU A 81 7.62 4.72 14.01
CA LEU A 81 6.87 3.56 14.52
C LEU A 81 5.66 3.18 13.66
N GLN A 82 5.46 3.83 12.51
CA GLN A 82 4.42 3.45 11.55
C GLN A 82 4.55 1.97 11.18
N GLY A 83 3.44 1.29 11.13
CA GLY A 83 3.38 -0.15 10.85
C GLY A 83 3.69 -1.01 12.07
N ILE A 84 4.70 -0.70 12.83
CA ILE A 84 5.05 -1.40 14.08
C ILE A 84 3.92 -1.22 15.10
N MET A 85 3.50 0.01 15.32
CA MET A 85 2.37 0.29 16.22
C MET A 85 1.05 -0.22 15.63
N GLY A 86 0.89 -0.16 14.31
CA GLY A 86 -0.26 -0.73 13.64
C GLY A 86 -0.43 -2.23 13.93
N GLU A 87 0.65 -3.00 13.83
CA GLU A 87 0.64 -4.41 14.19
C GLU A 87 0.26 -4.61 15.66
N LYS A 88 0.91 -3.87 16.56
CA LYS A 88 0.70 -3.98 17.99
C LYS A 88 -0.75 -3.64 18.38
N TYR A 89 -1.26 -2.54 17.89
CA TYR A 89 -2.63 -2.11 18.18
C TYR A 89 -3.67 -3.03 17.54
N ALA A 90 -3.40 -3.54 16.34
CA ALA A 90 -4.29 -4.52 15.70
C ALA A 90 -4.46 -5.77 16.56
N LEU A 91 -3.36 -6.31 17.10
CA LEU A 91 -3.39 -7.46 18.01
C LEU A 91 -4.17 -7.13 19.30
N LEU A 92 -3.97 -5.95 19.88
CA LEU A 92 -4.70 -5.51 21.07
C LEU A 92 -6.22 -5.43 20.85
N HIS A 93 -6.63 -5.10 19.63
CA HIS A 93 -8.04 -5.01 19.24
C HIS A 93 -8.62 -6.32 18.71
N GLY A 94 -7.88 -7.42 18.83
CA GLY A 94 -8.38 -8.75 18.48
C GLY A 94 -8.31 -9.13 17.01
N GLU A 95 -7.53 -8.39 16.20
CA GLU A 95 -7.28 -8.78 14.81
C GLU A 95 -6.44 -10.06 14.75
N LYS A 96 -6.62 -10.84 13.68
CA LYS A 96 -5.83 -12.06 13.46
C LYS A 96 -4.35 -11.72 13.33
N PRO A 97 -3.44 -12.59 13.84
CA PRO A 97 -1.99 -12.39 13.67
C PRO A 97 -1.56 -12.18 12.22
N ALA A 98 -2.16 -12.89 11.27
CA ALA A 98 -1.85 -12.72 9.84
C ALA A 98 -2.16 -11.30 9.34
N VAL A 99 -3.29 -10.72 9.77
CA VAL A 99 -3.67 -9.34 9.45
C VAL A 99 -2.69 -8.35 10.08
N ALA A 100 -2.38 -8.52 11.35
CA ALA A 100 -1.46 -7.65 12.08
C ALA A 100 -0.05 -7.67 11.47
N THR A 101 0.45 -8.85 11.12
CA THR A 101 1.76 -9.00 10.46
C THR A 101 1.78 -8.29 9.11
N ALA A 102 0.73 -8.41 8.30
CA ALA A 102 0.63 -7.73 7.01
C ALA A 102 0.67 -6.21 7.16
N ILE A 103 0.06 -5.67 8.20
CA ILE A 103 0.10 -4.23 8.50
C ILE A 103 1.56 -3.77 8.71
N ARG A 104 2.35 -4.49 9.49
CA ARG A 104 3.77 -4.17 9.69
C ARG A 104 4.57 -4.32 8.40
N GLU A 105 4.33 -5.40 7.66
CA GLU A 105 5.13 -5.76 6.48
C GLU A 105 4.88 -4.88 5.25
N HIS A 106 3.76 -4.16 5.19
CA HIS A 106 3.43 -3.39 3.99
C HIS A 106 4.40 -2.24 3.69
N TYR A 107 5.16 -1.77 4.68
CA TYR A 107 6.21 -0.77 4.47
C TYR A 107 7.50 -1.35 3.91
N LEU A 108 7.69 -2.67 3.98
CA LEU A 108 8.91 -3.32 3.55
C LEU A 108 9.00 -3.50 2.03
N PRO A 109 10.18 -3.43 1.42
CA PRO A 109 11.42 -2.98 2.03
C PRO A 109 11.48 -1.45 2.18
N THR A 110 12.16 -0.98 3.22
CA THR A 110 12.34 0.47 3.46
C THR A 110 13.63 1.03 2.85
N SER A 111 14.50 0.15 2.38
CA SER A 111 15.77 0.50 1.72
C SER A 111 16.11 -0.54 0.66
N SER A 112 17.13 -0.24 -0.16
CA SER A 112 17.55 -1.12 -1.27
C SER A 112 17.98 -2.52 -0.82
N GLU A 113 18.50 -2.65 0.39
CA GLU A 113 18.96 -3.92 0.98
C GLU A 113 18.16 -4.29 2.23
N GLY A 114 17.07 -3.59 2.47
CA GLY A 114 16.23 -3.79 3.64
C GLY A 114 15.50 -5.12 3.64
N GLU A 115 14.97 -5.44 4.80
CA GLU A 115 14.13 -6.61 5.04
C GLU A 115 12.93 -6.63 4.10
N LEU A 116 12.54 -7.82 3.64
CA LEU A 116 11.39 -8.04 2.76
C LEU A 116 10.21 -8.62 3.55
N PRO A 117 8.96 -8.43 3.06
CA PRO A 117 7.83 -9.12 3.66
C PRO A 117 8.01 -10.63 3.63
N GLU A 118 7.81 -11.29 4.77
CA GLU A 118 7.93 -12.75 4.88
C GLU A 118 6.64 -13.46 4.47
N THR A 119 5.48 -12.91 4.86
CA THR A 119 4.19 -13.53 4.55
C THR A 119 3.72 -13.17 3.15
N ALA A 120 2.98 -14.08 2.52
CA ALA A 120 2.38 -13.83 1.21
C ALA A 120 1.40 -12.66 1.26
N ILE A 121 0.57 -12.59 2.29
CA ILE A 121 -0.41 -11.51 2.47
C ILE A 121 0.29 -10.16 2.64
N GLY A 122 1.32 -10.10 3.49
CA GLY A 122 2.12 -8.89 3.68
C GLY A 122 2.83 -8.45 2.42
N ALA A 123 3.38 -9.39 1.65
CA ALA A 123 4.03 -9.11 0.38
C ALA A 123 3.06 -8.54 -0.66
N VAL A 124 1.86 -9.14 -0.79
CA VAL A 124 0.82 -8.62 -1.71
C VAL A 124 0.36 -7.23 -1.30
N LEU A 125 0.16 -6.99 -0.01
CA LEU A 125 -0.23 -5.66 0.48
C LEU A 125 0.86 -4.62 0.22
N ALA A 126 2.12 -4.98 0.44
CA ALA A 126 3.27 -4.11 0.14
C ALA A 126 3.35 -3.78 -1.36
N LEU A 127 3.16 -4.78 -2.23
CA LEU A 127 3.11 -4.58 -3.68
C LEU A 127 1.99 -3.61 -4.06
N ALA A 128 0.78 -3.85 -3.55
CA ALA A 128 -0.39 -3.05 -3.87
C ALA A 128 -0.22 -1.59 -3.43
N ASP A 129 0.32 -1.36 -2.25
CA ASP A 129 0.58 -0.02 -1.74
C ASP A 129 1.58 0.75 -2.61
N LYS A 130 2.68 0.10 -2.99
CA LYS A 130 3.71 0.69 -3.83
C LYS A 130 3.23 0.94 -5.25
N LEU A 131 2.51 -0.02 -5.84
CA LEU A 131 1.97 0.12 -7.19
C LEU A 131 0.89 1.20 -7.25
N ASP A 132 0.05 1.33 -6.23
CA ASP A 132 -0.90 2.43 -6.17
C ASP A 132 -0.20 3.79 -6.23
N SER A 133 0.86 3.97 -5.47
CA SER A 133 1.64 5.22 -5.51
C SER A 133 2.18 5.50 -6.91
N VAL A 134 2.77 4.50 -7.56
CA VAL A 134 3.33 4.66 -8.91
C VAL A 134 2.21 4.98 -9.91
N PHE A 135 1.14 4.21 -9.93
CA PHE A 135 0.02 4.40 -10.87
C PHE A 135 -0.65 5.77 -10.68
N SER A 136 -0.94 6.13 -9.45
CA SER A 136 -1.65 7.36 -9.13
C SER A 136 -0.81 8.61 -9.42
N PHE A 137 0.45 8.64 -9.00
CA PHE A 137 1.32 9.78 -9.26
C PHE A 137 1.63 9.94 -10.74
N PHE A 138 1.86 8.86 -11.47
CA PHE A 138 2.07 8.93 -12.93
C PHE A 138 0.82 9.46 -13.65
N SER A 139 -0.37 9.04 -13.22
CA SER A 139 -1.64 9.50 -13.82
C SER A 139 -1.87 11.00 -13.70
N VAL A 140 -1.29 11.65 -12.69
CA VAL A 140 -1.37 13.11 -12.51
C VAL A 140 -0.09 13.83 -12.96
N GLY A 141 0.75 13.14 -13.74
CA GLY A 141 1.93 13.72 -14.38
C GLY A 141 3.14 13.91 -13.47
N MET A 142 3.16 13.28 -12.30
CA MET A 142 4.26 13.40 -11.32
C MET A 142 5.30 12.31 -11.52
N ILE A 143 5.94 12.32 -12.68
CA ILE A 143 6.94 11.32 -13.09
C ILE A 143 8.31 11.76 -12.59
N PRO A 144 9.12 10.87 -11.97
CA PRO A 144 10.47 11.20 -11.54
C PRO A 144 11.36 11.62 -12.71
N THR A 145 12.10 12.73 -12.54
CA THR A 145 13.04 13.24 -13.56
C THR A 145 14.39 13.55 -12.93
N GLY A 146 15.48 13.02 -13.47
CA GLY A 146 16.83 13.27 -12.95
C GLY A 146 16.92 12.93 -11.46
N SER A 147 17.31 13.90 -10.65
CA SER A 147 17.37 13.78 -9.18
C SER A 147 16.05 14.10 -8.48
N ASN A 148 15.04 14.55 -9.22
CA ASN A 148 13.77 15.01 -8.66
C ASN A 148 12.78 13.83 -8.53
N ASP A 149 12.66 13.31 -7.32
CA ASP A 149 11.72 12.23 -6.98
C ASP A 149 11.19 12.43 -5.55
N PRO A 150 10.33 13.45 -5.34
CA PRO A 150 9.90 13.85 -3.99
C PRO A 150 9.06 12.78 -3.27
N TYR A 151 8.44 11.85 -4.01
CA TYR A 151 7.62 10.77 -3.44
C TYR A 151 8.33 9.41 -3.47
N ALA A 152 9.63 9.40 -3.75
CA ALA A 152 10.47 8.21 -3.78
C ALA A 152 9.90 7.08 -4.67
N LEU A 153 9.32 7.43 -5.82
CA LEU A 153 8.67 6.46 -6.72
C LEU A 153 9.65 5.44 -7.28
N ARG A 154 10.91 5.86 -7.52
CA ARG A 154 11.96 4.93 -7.96
C ARG A 154 12.27 3.88 -6.90
N ARG A 155 12.33 4.28 -5.63
CA ARG A 155 12.55 3.35 -4.52
C ARG A 155 11.36 2.42 -4.35
N GLN A 156 10.15 2.92 -4.50
CA GLN A 156 8.93 2.10 -4.46
C GLN A 156 8.90 1.07 -5.59
N THR A 157 9.25 1.48 -6.82
CA THR A 157 9.37 0.58 -7.96
C THR A 157 10.43 -0.50 -7.73
N TYR A 158 11.58 -0.12 -7.19
CA TYR A 158 12.63 -1.08 -6.82
C TYR A 158 12.14 -2.07 -5.77
N GLY A 159 11.39 -1.61 -4.77
CA GLY A 159 10.75 -2.48 -3.78
C GLY A 159 9.78 -3.49 -4.40
N VAL A 160 8.99 -3.06 -5.37
CA VAL A 160 8.10 -3.94 -6.14
C VAL A 160 8.90 -5.08 -6.80
N ILE A 161 9.98 -4.75 -7.48
CA ILE A 161 10.84 -5.74 -8.17
C ILE A 161 11.42 -6.72 -7.16
N ARG A 162 11.99 -6.24 -6.07
CA ARG A 162 12.58 -7.09 -5.03
C ARG A 162 11.57 -8.08 -4.44
N ILE A 163 10.35 -7.64 -4.16
CA ILE A 163 9.31 -8.50 -3.62
C ILE A 163 8.91 -9.57 -4.63
N ILE A 164 8.70 -9.18 -5.88
CA ILE A 164 8.32 -10.11 -6.96
C ILE A 164 9.39 -11.19 -7.14
N GLU A 165 10.65 -10.79 -7.18
CA GLU A 165 11.78 -11.71 -7.33
C GLU A 165 11.91 -12.66 -6.13
N ASP A 166 11.81 -12.13 -4.91
CA ASP A 166 11.88 -12.92 -3.68
C ASP A 166 10.79 -13.99 -3.60
N LYS A 167 9.57 -13.66 -4.00
CA LYS A 167 8.43 -14.58 -3.97
C LYS A 167 8.34 -15.47 -5.20
N GLY A 168 9.12 -15.21 -6.23
CA GLY A 168 9.05 -15.97 -7.48
C GLY A 168 7.73 -15.78 -8.23
N TRP A 169 7.08 -14.64 -8.04
CA TRP A 169 5.79 -14.35 -8.67
C TRP A 169 5.97 -13.82 -10.09
N THR A 170 5.00 -14.15 -10.95
CA THR A 170 4.95 -13.66 -12.33
C THR A 170 3.53 -13.24 -12.66
N PHE A 171 3.36 -11.98 -13.04
CA PHE A 171 2.11 -11.46 -13.60
C PHE A 171 2.41 -10.30 -14.55
N PRO A 172 1.63 -10.13 -15.62
CA PRO A 172 1.87 -9.07 -16.59
C PRO A 172 1.44 -7.71 -16.02
N LEU A 173 2.42 -6.82 -15.84
CA LEU A 173 2.20 -5.50 -15.22
C LEU A 173 1.23 -4.63 -16.03
N VAL A 174 1.34 -4.66 -17.37
CA VAL A 174 0.45 -3.88 -18.25
C VAL A 174 -1.00 -4.33 -18.09
N GLN A 175 -1.24 -5.63 -18.04
CA GLN A 175 -2.59 -6.16 -17.83
C GLN A 175 -3.13 -5.77 -16.44
N LEU A 176 -2.30 -5.87 -15.41
CA LEU A 176 -2.65 -5.44 -14.06
C LEU A 176 -3.06 -3.97 -14.04
N GLN A 177 -2.25 -3.10 -14.64
CA GLN A 177 -2.55 -1.67 -14.70
C GLN A 177 -3.86 -1.39 -15.44
N THR A 178 -4.12 -2.07 -16.56
CA THR A 178 -5.37 -1.93 -17.32
C THR A 178 -6.58 -2.31 -16.46
N GLU A 179 -6.51 -3.44 -15.76
CA GLU A 179 -7.60 -3.89 -14.87
C GLU A 179 -7.84 -2.90 -13.73
N VAL A 180 -6.78 -2.34 -13.16
CA VAL A 180 -6.87 -1.33 -12.10
C VAL A 180 -7.48 -0.03 -12.62
N ASP A 181 -6.98 0.46 -13.76
CA ASP A 181 -7.47 1.70 -14.37
C ASP A 181 -8.97 1.61 -14.68
N GLU A 182 -9.41 0.51 -15.27
CA GLU A 182 -10.83 0.28 -15.59
C GLU A 182 -11.68 0.27 -14.32
N ALA A 183 -11.27 -0.46 -13.29
CA ALA A 183 -12.04 -0.56 -12.05
C ALA A 183 -12.10 0.76 -11.28
N VAL A 184 -10.99 1.48 -11.20
CA VAL A 184 -10.91 2.80 -10.52
C VAL A 184 -11.75 3.83 -11.26
N ASN A 185 -11.69 3.84 -12.59
CA ASN A 185 -12.40 4.84 -13.41
C ASN A 185 -13.93 4.62 -13.45
N GLN A 186 -14.40 3.43 -13.08
CA GLN A 186 -15.83 3.17 -12.92
C GLN A 186 -16.44 3.85 -11.68
N ASP A 187 -15.64 4.19 -10.69
CA ASP A 187 -16.09 4.85 -9.47
C ASP A 187 -15.04 5.84 -8.95
N VAL A 188 -14.82 6.90 -9.69
CA VAL A 188 -13.81 7.93 -9.36
C VAL A 188 -14.09 8.59 -8.00
N GLU A 189 -15.36 8.74 -7.63
CA GLU A 189 -15.73 9.31 -6.33
C GLU A 189 -15.20 8.44 -5.16
N LYS A 190 -15.35 7.12 -5.25
CA LYS A 190 -14.86 6.18 -4.24
C LYS A 190 -13.34 6.18 -4.17
N TYR A 191 -12.67 6.18 -5.31
CA TYR A 191 -11.23 6.00 -5.40
C TYR A 191 -10.42 7.29 -5.40
N GLY A 192 -11.08 8.43 -5.55
CA GLY A 192 -10.46 9.76 -5.41
C GLY A 192 -9.57 10.21 -6.56
N VAL A 193 -9.46 9.43 -7.63
CA VAL A 193 -8.58 9.74 -8.77
C VAL A 193 -9.11 9.12 -10.07
N LEU A 194 -8.87 9.80 -11.17
CA LEU A 194 -9.04 9.27 -12.51
C LEU A 194 -7.69 8.79 -13.02
N LEU A 195 -7.55 7.48 -13.24
CA LEU A 195 -6.33 6.89 -13.78
C LEU A 195 -6.39 6.94 -15.31
N ASN A 196 -5.37 7.47 -15.94
CA ASN A 196 -5.28 7.58 -17.38
C ASN A 196 -3.94 7.06 -17.90
N GLU A 197 -3.69 7.17 -19.17
CA GLU A 197 -2.72 6.46 -20.00
C GLU A 197 -1.23 6.56 -19.60
N GLY A 198 -0.87 6.28 -18.34
CA GLY A 198 0.54 6.19 -17.91
C GLY A 198 1.19 4.80 -18.07
N GLN A 199 0.55 3.87 -18.78
CA GLN A 199 0.97 2.46 -18.84
C GLN A 199 2.38 2.27 -19.39
N ALA A 200 2.73 2.94 -20.47
CA ALA A 200 4.04 2.84 -21.09
C ALA A 200 5.14 3.36 -20.17
N GLU A 201 4.89 4.46 -19.49
CA GLU A 201 5.84 5.10 -18.58
C GLU A 201 6.10 4.26 -17.33
N VAL A 202 5.05 3.65 -16.76
CA VAL A 202 5.19 2.74 -15.62
C VAL A 202 6.01 1.50 -16.01
N VAL A 203 5.69 0.90 -17.15
CA VAL A 203 6.42 -0.27 -17.66
C VAL A 203 7.88 0.06 -17.92
N GLU A 204 8.18 1.20 -18.50
CA GLU A 204 9.54 1.66 -18.76
C GLU A 204 10.30 1.88 -17.45
N CYS A 205 9.68 2.54 -16.47
CA CYS A 205 10.26 2.75 -15.15
C CYS A 205 10.64 1.42 -14.48
N VAL A 206 9.80 0.39 -14.59
CA VAL A 206 10.09 -0.94 -14.05
C VAL A 206 11.22 -1.63 -14.83
N LYS A 207 11.22 -1.51 -16.16
CA LYS A 207 12.27 -2.11 -17.02
C LYS A 207 13.64 -1.52 -16.74
N ASP A 208 13.73 -0.20 -16.62
CA ASP A 208 14.98 0.51 -16.33
C ASP A 208 15.62 0.04 -15.03
N ARG A 209 14.80 -0.34 -14.04
CA ARG A 209 15.28 -0.84 -12.76
C ARG A 209 15.76 -2.29 -12.81
N LYS A 210 15.21 -3.11 -13.71
CA LYS A 210 15.68 -4.49 -13.92
C LYS A 210 17.02 -4.55 -14.65
N SER A 211 17.38 -3.49 -15.34
CA SER A 211 18.65 -3.40 -16.11
C SER A 211 19.84 -2.95 -15.27
N VAL A 212 19.61 -2.64 -14.01
CA VAL A 212 20.61 -2.23 -13.04
C VAL A 212 20.80 -3.32 -12.01
#